data_230c9bcb7f525cad5765449b61486703
#
_entry.id   230c9bcb7f525cad5765449b61486703
#
_cell.length_a   1.000
_cell.length_b   1.000
_cell.length_c   1.000
_cell.angle_alpha   90.00
_cell.angle_beta   90.00
_cell.angle_gamma   90.00
#
_symmetry.space_group_name_H-M   'P 1'
#
loop_
_entity.id
_entity.type
_entity.pdbx_description
1 polymer ?
#
loop_
_entity_poly.entity_id
_entity_poly.type
_entity_poly.pdbx_seq_one_letter_code
_entity_poly.pdbx_strand_id
1 'polypeptide(L)'
;MDKRQAIGSWLSGPRAAAEQMGVDFGYRGERLGLPEEGPGSIAPLGRRFGAIFIDWGMCLLIAYGLLTGGQPRAAGNWALLVFVVLGILTVGTIGCTPGKRIMGLRVVSVNGGRLTLPRAILRTILLALAIPALVWDRDSRGLHDRLSGAVQVRI
;
A
#
# COMPACT_ATOMS: atom_id res chain seq x y z
N MET A 1 -2.83 -24.29 26.89
CA MET A 1 -2.75 -23.53 25.62
C MET A 1 -1.77 -24.26 24.71
N ASP A 2 -2.28 -24.83 23.62
CA ASP A 2 -1.50 -25.69 22.76
C ASP A 2 -0.50 -24.84 21.94
N LYS A 3 0.76 -25.30 21.79
CA LYS A 3 1.82 -24.59 21.06
C LYS A 3 1.44 -24.28 19.60
N ARG A 4 0.54 -25.07 19.01
CA ARG A 4 -0.01 -24.83 17.66
C ARG A 4 -0.94 -23.61 17.59
N GLN A 5 -1.71 -23.36 18.67
CA GLN A 5 -2.58 -22.19 18.76
C GLN A 5 -1.78 -20.89 18.97
N ALA A 6 -0.67 -20.96 19.74
CA ALA A 6 0.20 -19.81 19.95
C ALA A 6 0.94 -19.37 18.67
N ILE A 7 1.38 -20.34 17.84
CA ILE A 7 2.02 -20.04 16.54
C ILE A 7 0.99 -19.49 15.54
N GLY A 8 -0.24 -20.04 15.53
CA GLY A 8 -1.32 -19.55 14.68
C GLY A 8 -1.73 -18.10 15.00
N SER A 9 -1.76 -17.73 16.27
CA SER A 9 -2.11 -16.36 16.71
C SER A 9 -1.04 -15.33 16.32
N TRP A 10 0.23 -15.72 16.29
CA TRP A 10 1.33 -14.86 15.87
C TRP A 10 1.29 -14.52 14.38
N LEU A 11 0.94 -15.52 13.55
CA LEU A 11 0.76 -15.34 12.10
C LEU A 11 -0.51 -14.55 11.75
N SER A 12 -1.51 -14.60 12.63
CA SER A 12 -2.78 -13.85 12.45
C SER A 12 -2.68 -12.37 12.85
N GLY A 13 -1.56 -11.97 13.45
CA GLY A 13 -1.25 -10.59 13.81
C GLY A 13 -1.88 -10.12 15.14
N PRO A 14 -1.51 -8.93 15.60
CA PRO A 14 -1.92 -8.39 16.91
C PRO A 14 -3.43 -8.28 17.09
N ARG A 15 -4.16 -8.13 16.00
CA ARG A 15 -5.62 -8.03 15.99
C ARG A 15 -6.29 -9.34 16.41
N ALA A 16 -5.87 -10.46 15.83
CA ALA A 16 -6.44 -11.76 16.18
C ALA A 16 -6.17 -12.14 17.64
N ALA A 17 -5.00 -11.77 18.16
CA ALA A 17 -4.68 -11.97 19.58
C ALA A 17 -5.59 -11.13 20.50
N ALA A 18 -5.89 -9.88 20.11
CA ALA A 18 -6.77 -9.01 20.88
C ALA A 18 -8.25 -9.41 20.77
N GLU A 19 -8.70 -9.91 19.61
CA GLU A 19 -10.04 -10.49 19.44
C GLU A 19 -10.23 -11.74 20.31
N GLN A 20 -9.20 -12.58 20.48
CA GLN A 20 -9.21 -13.70 21.42
C GLN A 20 -9.31 -13.25 22.89
N MET A 21 -8.89 -12.04 23.21
CA MET A 21 -9.05 -11.42 24.54
C MET A 21 -10.39 -10.71 24.71
N GLY A 22 -11.34 -10.87 23.77
CA GLY A 22 -12.68 -10.29 23.84
C GLY A 22 -12.78 -8.81 23.44
N VAL A 23 -11.75 -8.25 22.81
CA VAL A 23 -11.78 -6.88 22.29
C VAL A 23 -12.33 -6.89 20.88
N ASP A 24 -13.56 -6.43 20.69
CA ASP A 24 -14.17 -6.23 19.39
C ASP A 24 -13.64 -4.94 18.76
N PHE A 25 -12.94 -5.07 17.63
CA PHE A 25 -12.42 -3.93 16.87
C PHE A 25 -13.31 -3.52 15.72
N GLY A 26 -14.41 -4.22 15.48
CA GLY A 26 -15.21 -4.08 14.26
C GLY A 26 -14.45 -4.55 13.01
N TYR A 27 -15.00 -4.33 11.84
CA TYR A 27 -14.33 -4.67 10.58
C TYR A 27 -13.32 -3.58 10.15
N ARG A 28 -12.42 -3.95 9.23
CA ARG A 28 -11.39 -3.02 8.71
C ARG A 28 -12.04 -1.91 7.90
N GLY A 29 -11.81 -0.66 8.30
CA GLY A 29 -12.37 0.52 7.63
C GLY A 29 -13.71 1.00 8.19
N GLU A 30 -14.27 0.32 9.19
CA GLU A 30 -15.51 0.74 9.85
C GLU A 30 -15.44 2.19 10.36
N ARG A 31 -14.33 2.54 11.01
CA ARG A 31 -14.08 3.91 11.49
C ARG A 31 -13.91 4.95 10.39
N LEU A 32 -13.64 4.50 9.18
CA LEU A 32 -13.50 5.35 8.00
C LEU A 32 -14.80 5.42 7.19
N GLY A 33 -15.87 4.76 7.66
CA GLY A 33 -17.13 4.66 6.95
C GLY A 33 -17.07 3.87 5.64
N LEU A 34 -16.06 2.97 5.51
CA LEU A 34 -15.88 2.14 4.33
C LEU A 34 -16.64 0.81 4.49
N PRO A 35 -17.14 0.21 3.41
CA PRO A 35 -17.82 -1.07 3.47
C PRO A 35 -16.88 -2.20 3.92
N GLU A 36 -17.43 -3.22 4.53
CA GLU A 36 -16.68 -4.40 5.00
C GLU A 36 -16.08 -5.17 3.84
N GLU A 37 -16.87 -5.38 2.78
CA GLU A 37 -16.48 -6.14 1.60
C GLU A 37 -16.89 -5.43 0.31
N GLY A 38 -16.37 -5.91 -0.82
CA GLY A 38 -16.70 -5.41 -2.14
C GLY A 38 -15.95 -4.15 -2.57
N PRO A 39 -16.43 -3.47 -3.62
CA PRO A 39 -15.85 -2.20 -4.08
C PRO A 39 -15.93 -1.13 -3.00
N GLY A 40 -14.86 -0.36 -2.82
CA GLY A 40 -14.74 0.63 -1.77
C GLY A 40 -14.22 0.09 -0.43
N SER A 41 -14.22 -1.22 -0.21
CA SER A 41 -13.65 -1.81 1.01
C SER A 41 -12.12 -1.68 1.05
N ILE A 42 -11.55 -1.79 2.25
CA ILE A 42 -10.10 -1.73 2.41
C ILE A 42 -9.41 -2.83 1.61
N ALA A 43 -8.40 -2.45 0.84
CA ALA A 43 -7.62 -3.34 0.02
C ALA A 43 -6.88 -4.40 0.86
N PRO A 44 -6.96 -5.70 0.52
CA PRO A 44 -6.19 -6.74 1.18
C PRO A 44 -4.68 -6.53 1.02
N LEU A 45 -3.90 -6.88 2.03
CA LEU A 45 -2.44 -6.72 2.03
C LEU A 45 -1.77 -7.43 0.84
N GLY A 46 -2.19 -8.66 0.52
CA GLY A 46 -1.62 -9.42 -0.60
C GLY A 46 -1.74 -8.68 -1.95
N ARG A 47 -2.87 -8.06 -2.23
CA ARG A 47 -3.05 -7.24 -3.45
C ARG A 47 -2.18 -5.99 -3.44
N ARG A 48 -1.96 -5.36 -2.27
CA ARG A 48 -1.09 -4.18 -2.16
C ARG A 48 0.36 -4.54 -2.44
N PHE A 49 0.86 -5.66 -1.87
CA PHE A 49 2.20 -6.16 -2.17
C PHE A 49 2.32 -6.54 -3.65
N GLY A 50 1.36 -7.29 -4.19
CA GLY A 50 1.34 -7.62 -5.61
C GLY A 50 1.43 -6.37 -6.51
N ALA A 51 0.68 -5.30 -6.17
CA ALA A 51 0.76 -4.05 -6.90
C ALA A 51 2.15 -3.40 -6.82
N ILE A 52 2.80 -3.40 -5.64
CA ILE A 52 4.15 -2.86 -5.46
C ILE A 52 5.17 -3.66 -6.30
N PHE A 53 5.08 -5.00 -6.30
CA PHE A 53 5.96 -5.83 -7.12
C PHE A 53 5.80 -5.56 -8.62
N ILE A 54 4.57 -5.40 -9.10
CA ILE A 54 4.30 -5.06 -10.50
C ILE A 54 4.87 -3.67 -10.83
N ASP A 55 4.59 -2.67 -9.99
CA ASP A 55 5.10 -1.31 -10.18
C ASP A 55 6.63 -1.28 -10.17
N TRP A 56 7.27 -1.99 -9.22
CA TRP A 56 8.72 -2.07 -9.12
C TRP A 56 9.35 -2.77 -10.32
N GLY A 57 8.79 -3.91 -10.74
CA GLY A 57 9.24 -4.65 -11.93
C GLY A 57 9.16 -3.80 -13.21
N MET A 58 8.07 -3.04 -13.37
CA MET A 58 7.90 -2.12 -14.48
C MET A 58 8.94 -0.98 -14.44
N CYS A 59 9.18 -0.40 -13.25
CA CYS A 59 10.19 0.65 -13.09
C CYS A 59 11.61 0.14 -13.36
N LEU A 60 11.92 -1.09 -12.98
CA LEU A 60 13.19 -1.73 -13.32
C LEU A 60 13.34 -1.94 -14.83
N LEU A 61 12.31 -2.38 -15.53
CA LEU A 61 12.33 -2.56 -16.98
C LEU A 61 12.55 -1.22 -17.71
N ILE A 62 11.87 -0.17 -17.29
CA ILE A 62 12.04 1.19 -17.82
C ILE A 62 13.47 1.69 -17.56
N ALA A 63 13.96 1.55 -16.34
CA ALA A 63 15.30 1.99 -15.96
C ALA A 63 16.37 1.22 -16.76
N TYR A 64 16.27 -0.10 -16.79
CA TYR A 64 17.23 -0.95 -17.49
C TYR A 64 17.23 -0.73 -19.01
N GLY A 65 16.06 -0.72 -19.64
CA GLY A 65 15.95 -0.63 -21.10
C GLY A 65 16.14 0.77 -21.66
N LEU A 66 15.57 1.79 -20.99
CA LEU A 66 15.52 3.14 -21.55
C LEU A 66 16.56 4.09 -20.96
N LEU A 67 16.85 4.01 -19.65
CA LEU A 67 17.69 4.99 -18.97
C LEU A 67 19.14 4.58 -18.86
N THR A 68 19.43 3.29 -18.71
CA THR A 68 20.80 2.79 -18.52
C THR A 68 21.38 2.04 -19.71
N GLY A 69 20.62 1.90 -20.81
CA GLY A 69 21.08 1.19 -21.99
C GLY A 69 21.52 -0.25 -21.70
N GLY A 70 20.84 -0.93 -20.74
CA GLY A 70 21.15 -2.30 -20.39
C GLY A 70 22.23 -2.48 -19.31
N GLN A 71 22.61 -1.43 -18.58
CA GLN A 71 23.58 -1.53 -17.49
C GLN A 71 22.91 -1.87 -16.14
N PRO A 72 23.08 -3.09 -15.59
CA PRO A 72 22.33 -3.52 -14.40
C PRO A 72 22.69 -2.75 -13.13
N ARG A 73 23.97 -2.34 -12.99
CA ARG A 73 24.44 -1.65 -11.77
C ARG A 73 23.78 -0.29 -11.53
N ALA A 74 23.47 0.43 -12.62
CA ALA A 74 22.79 1.73 -12.54
C ALA A 74 21.27 1.60 -12.45
N ALA A 75 20.72 0.49 -12.95
CA ALA A 75 19.27 0.31 -13.10
C ALA A 75 18.49 0.43 -11.77
N GLY A 76 19.03 -0.03 -10.66
CA GLY A 76 18.36 0.04 -9.35
C GLY A 76 18.09 1.46 -8.87
N ASN A 77 19.08 2.35 -8.96
CA ASN A 77 18.92 3.76 -8.56
C ASN A 77 17.94 4.50 -9.48
N TRP A 78 18.04 4.27 -10.79
CA TRP A 78 17.11 4.84 -11.76
C TRP A 78 15.70 4.29 -11.60
N ALA A 79 15.55 3.00 -11.26
CA ALA A 79 14.25 2.40 -10.99
C ALA A 79 13.56 3.05 -9.78
N LEU A 80 14.30 3.38 -8.73
CA LEU A 80 13.78 4.10 -7.58
C LEU A 80 13.28 5.50 -7.98
N LEU A 81 14.04 6.23 -8.78
CA LEU A 81 13.63 7.53 -9.30
C LEU A 81 12.34 7.42 -10.14
N VAL A 82 12.31 6.47 -11.07
CA VAL A 82 11.12 6.21 -11.91
C VAL A 82 9.93 5.84 -11.04
N PHE A 83 10.11 5.00 -10.02
CA PHE A 83 9.05 4.60 -9.08
C PHE A 83 8.47 5.80 -8.32
N VAL A 84 9.32 6.70 -7.83
CA VAL A 84 8.88 7.92 -7.13
C VAL A 84 8.13 8.84 -8.08
N VAL A 85 8.69 9.15 -9.24
CA VAL A 85 8.07 10.04 -10.22
C VAL A 85 6.73 9.49 -10.72
N LEU A 86 6.69 8.23 -11.14
CA LEU A 86 5.45 7.57 -11.56
C LEU A 86 4.42 7.51 -10.44
N GLY A 87 4.84 7.19 -9.21
CA GLY A 87 3.96 7.14 -8.06
C GLY A 87 3.32 8.49 -7.76
N ILE A 88 4.09 9.58 -7.78
CA ILE A 88 3.57 10.94 -7.56
C ILE A 88 2.59 11.32 -8.67
N LEU A 89 2.98 11.16 -9.93
CA LEU A 89 2.15 11.55 -11.07
C LEU A 89 0.85 10.73 -11.12
N THR A 90 0.94 9.41 -11.02
CA THR A 90 -0.23 8.55 -11.20
C THR A 90 -1.17 8.58 -9.99
N VAL A 91 -0.66 8.60 -8.77
CA VAL A 91 -1.49 8.71 -7.57
C VAL A 91 -2.08 10.12 -7.43
N GLY A 92 -1.29 11.17 -7.76
CA GLY A 92 -1.75 12.56 -7.68
C GLY A 92 -2.80 12.92 -8.73
N THR A 93 -2.78 12.28 -9.91
CA THR A 93 -3.71 12.58 -11.02
C THR A 93 -4.87 11.58 -11.09
N ILE A 94 -4.57 10.29 -11.15
CA ILE A 94 -5.55 9.22 -11.41
C ILE A 94 -5.98 8.53 -10.10
N GLY A 95 -5.15 8.60 -9.05
CA GLY A 95 -5.38 7.94 -7.78
C GLY A 95 -4.96 6.47 -7.76
N CYS A 96 -4.28 5.97 -8.78
CA CYS A 96 -3.74 4.62 -8.82
C CYS A 96 -2.49 4.52 -9.69
N THR A 97 -1.54 3.67 -9.29
CA THR A 97 -0.41 3.27 -10.14
C THR A 97 -0.83 2.15 -11.09
N PRO A 98 -0.07 1.88 -12.17
CA PRO A 98 -0.38 0.76 -13.06
C PRO A 98 -0.53 -0.58 -12.32
N GLY A 99 0.38 -0.92 -11.41
CA GLY A 99 0.28 -2.15 -10.61
C GLY A 99 -0.98 -2.19 -9.75
N LYS A 100 -1.36 -1.06 -9.13
CA LYS A 100 -2.61 -0.97 -8.37
C LYS A 100 -3.83 -1.14 -9.25
N ARG A 101 -3.82 -0.56 -10.44
CA ARG A 101 -4.92 -0.73 -11.41
C ARG A 101 -5.11 -2.19 -11.80
N ILE A 102 -4.03 -2.89 -12.09
CA ILE A 102 -4.04 -4.33 -12.43
C ILE A 102 -4.60 -5.15 -11.26
N MET A 103 -4.22 -4.80 -10.03
CA MET A 103 -4.69 -5.49 -8.82
C MET A 103 -6.08 -5.06 -8.34
N GLY A 104 -6.77 -4.17 -9.07
CA GLY A 104 -8.09 -3.66 -8.71
C GLY A 104 -8.08 -2.79 -7.46
N LEU A 105 -7.09 -1.89 -7.34
CA LEU A 105 -6.89 -1.02 -6.18
C LEU A 105 -6.87 0.45 -6.58
N ARG A 106 -7.34 1.29 -5.67
CA ARG A 106 -7.27 2.75 -5.79
C ARG A 106 -6.83 3.38 -4.48
N VAL A 107 -6.13 4.50 -4.57
CA VAL A 107 -5.78 5.36 -3.44
C VAL A 107 -6.75 6.53 -3.39
N VAL A 108 -7.41 6.68 -2.26
CA VAL A 108 -8.36 7.79 -2.01
C VAL A 108 -7.99 8.52 -0.73
N SER A 109 -8.47 9.74 -0.58
CA SER A 109 -8.36 10.47 0.69
C SER A 109 -9.31 9.88 1.73
N VAL A 110 -8.91 9.87 3.00
CA VAL A 110 -9.78 9.48 4.13
C VAL A 110 -11.05 10.35 4.20
N ASN A 111 -10.94 11.61 3.77
CA ASN A 111 -12.08 12.53 3.74
C ASN A 111 -12.96 12.39 2.48
N GLY A 112 -12.73 11.35 1.68
CA GLY A 112 -13.36 11.14 0.39
C GLY A 112 -12.66 11.86 -0.76
N GLY A 113 -12.84 11.35 -1.98
CA GLY A 113 -12.28 11.95 -3.19
C GLY A 113 -10.81 11.63 -3.44
N ARG A 114 -10.17 12.43 -4.29
CA ARG A 114 -8.79 12.25 -4.73
C ARG A 114 -7.81 12.76 -3.68
N LEU A 115 -6.65 12.12 -3.64
CA LEU A 115 -5.54 12.61 -2.83
C LEU A 115 -4.94 13.86 -3.46
N THR A 116 -4.68 14.90 -2.67
CA THR A 116 -4.02 16.11 -3.17
C THR A 116 -2.56 15.83 -3.52
N LEU A 117 -2.00 16.59 -4.47
CA LEU A 117 -0.63 16.39 -4.93
C LEU A 117 0.42 16.40 -3.80
N PRO A 118 0.41 17.36 -2.83
CA PRO A 118 1.37 17.32 -1.72
C PRO A 118 1.28 16.05 -0.88
N ARG A 119 0.08 15.54 -0.66
CA ARG A 119 -0.14 14.28 0.07
C ARG A 119 0.32 13.06 -0.74
N ALA A 120 0.14 13.09 -2.07
CA ALA A 120 0.66 12.06 -2.96
C ALA A 120 2.20 12.03 -2.95
N ILE A 121 2.85 13.20 -2.94
CA ILE A 121 4.31 13.34 -2.83
C ILE A 121 4.79 12.73 -1.49
N LEU A 122 4.24 13.21 -0.38
CA LEU A 122 4.59 12.72 0.96
C LEU A 122 4.42 11.19 1.05
N ARG A 123 3.29 10.68 0.59
CA ARG A 123 2.99 9.25 0.57
C ARG A 123 4.02 8.45 -0.22
N THR A 124 4.36 8.90 -1.41
CA THR A 124 5.27 8.18 -2.31
C THR A 124 6.70 8.20 -1.80
N ILE A 125 7.16 9.32 -1.22
CA ILE A 125 8.47 9.40 -0.57
C ILE A 125 8.55 8.44 0.62
N LEU A 126 7.55 8.45 1.49
CA LEU A 126 7.49 7.53 2.63
C LEU A 126 7.43 6.06 2.19
N LEU A 127 6.75 5.76 1.09
CA LEU A 127 6.72 4.41 0.52
C LEU A 127 8.09 4.01 -0.03
N ALA A 128 8.81 4.93 -0.70
CA ALA A 128 10.14 4.71 -1.23
C ALA A 128 11.19 4.44 -0.14
N LEU A 129 11.00 5.00 1.05
CA LEU A 129 11.82 4.69 2.23
C LEU A 129 11.58 3.28 2.80
N ALA A 130 10.56 2.57 2.33
CA ALA A 130 10.13 1.22 2.70
C ALA A 130 9.73 1.03 4.17
N ILE A 131 10.49 1.54 5.14
CA ILE A 131 10.24 1.36 6.58
C ILE A 131 8.81 1.77 7.00
N PRO A 132 8.31 2.97 6.61
CA PRO A 132 6.93 3.37 6.94
C PRO A 132 5.86 2.50 6.28
N ALA A 133 6.19 1.80 5.20
CA ALA A 133 5.26 0.90 4.53
C ALA A 133 5.06 -0.42 5.29
N LEU A 134 6.01 -0.81 6.12
CA LEU A 134 5.99 -2.04 6.92
C LEU A 134 5.25 -1.88 8.26
N VAL A 135 5.06 -0.65 8.72
CA VAL A 135 4.32 -0.35 9.96
C VAL A 135 2.85 -0.13 9.61
N TRP A 136 1.98 -0.99 10.12
CA TRP A 136 0.54 -0.94 9.86
C TRP A 136 -0.25 -0.59 11.12
N ASP A 137 -1.34 0.16 10.90
CA ASP A 137 -2.30 0.43 11.95
C ASP A 137 -3.40 -0.65 12.02
N ARG A 138 -4.36 -0.43 12.92
CA ARG A 138 -5.52 -1.29 13.13
C ARG A 138 -6.33 -1.56 11.85
N ASP A 139 -6.47 -0.56 10.98
CA ASP A 139 -7.20 -0.66 9.71
C ASP A 139 -6.33 -1.20 8.57
N SER A 140 -5.18 -1.81 8.90
CA SER A 140 -4.21 -2.33 7.93
C SER A 140 -3.71 -1.25 6.95
N ARG A 141 -3.68 0.03 7.39
CA ARG A 141 -3.04 1.10 6.63
C ARG A 141 -1.56 1.16 7.00
N GLY A 142 -0.70 1.22 5.99
CA GLY A 142 0.70 1.52 6.23
C GLY A 142 0.89 2.93 6.79
N LEU A 143 1.96 3.16 7.52
CA LEU A 143 2.27 4.47 8.10
C LEU A 143 2.35 5.57 7.01
N HIS A 144 2.84 5.24 5.82
CA HIS A 144 2.87 6.15 4.66
C HIS A 144 1.46 6.57 4.21
N ASP A 145 0.47 5.68 4.26
CA ASP A 145 -0.92 5.99 3.96
C ASP A 145 -1.55 6.83 5.09
N ARG A 146 -1.27 6.46 6.34
CA ARG A 146 -1.80 7.16 7.52
C ARG A 146 -1.32 8.62 7.58
N LEU A 147 -0.01 8.86 7.44
CA LEU A 147 0.57 10.19 7.51
C LEU A 147 0.14 11.10 6.35
N SER A 148 -0.14 10.52 5.18
CA SER A 148 -0.66 11.26 4.03
C SER A 148 -2.19 11.42 4.03
N GLY A 149 -2.90 10.85 5.02
CA GLY A 149 -4.36 10.85 5.05
C GLY A 149 -4.98 10.06 3.89
N ALA A 150 -4.29 9.01 3.44
CA ALA A 150 -4.72 8.14 2.36
C ALA A 150 -5.26 6.80 2.87
N VAL A 151 -6.06 6.15 2.04
CA VAL A 151 -6.48 4.77 2.22
C VAL A 151 -6.50 4.07 0.86
N GLN A 152 -6.12 2.79 0.84
CA GLN A 152 -6.18 1.97 -0.36
C GLN A 152 -7.45 1.12 -0.33
N VAL A 153 -8.29 1.31 -1.32
CA VAL A 153 -9.58 0.62 -1.45
C VAL A 153 -9.62 -0.24 -2.71
N ARG A 154 -10.54 -1.21 -2.73
CA ARG A 154 -10.84 -2.01 -3.91
C ARG A 154 -11.66 -1.19 -4.90
N ILE A 155 -11.42 -1.40 -6.20
CA ILE A 155 -12.23 -0.88 -7.30
C ILE A 155 -13.36 -1.85 -7.59
#